data_87f829a20da6861c863cee396643af08
#
_entry.id   87f829a20da6861c863cee396643af08
#
_cell.length_a   1.000
_cell.length_b   1.000
_cell.length_c   1.000
_cell.angle_alpha   90.00
_cell.angle_beta   90.00
_cell.angle_gamma   90.00
#
_symmetry.space_group_name_H-M   'P 1'
#
loop_
_entity.id
_entity.type
_entity.pdbx_description
1 polymer ?
#
loop_
_entity_poly.entity_id
_entity_poly.type
_entity_poly.pdbx_seq_one_letter_code
_entity_poly.pdbx_strand_id
1 'polypeptide(L)'
;MCFGYDGDAALRESLERKGASRRGLIRGAVAGAAGATVLAAGSPALAAKPGAHPGKGHGHGHGRQKEVPTDLISIQLYTLRSAMTTNASVLQQLDQLAKFGYQRVERAGLYPAAGLDTAAKLKAEFDARGIWASSSHDGISATPAALQKKLDDAQAFRQKYIVVPYLNSTSKSEWQTWAEQMNTEAAAARRRGLRYGYHNHAHEFTIDLGGGVTPWDILTSELDPRLVHLEVDLYWAYTGGVNTGAADPLQFAIDVIRSAPQEVRQYHVKDRHGADAVALYNQQPGDMADLGLGVIDFPTIFKAHQAEEYIVENDTPDFQPAATANTGFRYLDGLDF
;
A
#
# COMPACT_ATOMS: atom_id res chain seq x y z
N MET A 1 19.17 1.95 -9.67
CA MET A 1 18.00 1.82 -10.54
C MET A 1 17.17 0.67 -9.98
N CYS A 2 16.37 0.96 -8.97
CA CYS A 2 15.38 0.03 -8.45
C CYS A 2 14.02 0.57 -8.90
N PHE A 3 13.75 0.48 -10.19
CA PHE A 3 12.46 0.85 -10.73
C PHE A 3 11.63 -0.42 -10.85
N GLY A 4 10.58 -0.50 -10.01
CA GLY A 4 9.34 -1.10 -10.46
C GLY A 4 9.42 -2.53 -11.00
N TYR A 5 10.28 -3.37 -10.41
CA TYR A 5 10.34 -4.75 -10.89
C TYR A 5 9.02 -5.47 -10.65
N ASP A 6 8.26 -5.02 -9.64
CA ASP A 6 7.07 -5.72 -9.19
C ASP A 6 5.79 -5.18 -9.71
N GLY A 7 5.65 -3.87 -9.69
CA GLY A 7 4.48 -3.25 -10.26
C GLY A 7 4.37 -3.54 -11.73
N ASP A 8 5.49 -3.59 -12.49
CA ASP A 8 5.46 -3.97 -13.90
C ASP A 8 5.10 -5.45 -14.11
N ALA A 9 5.50 -6.35 -13.20
CA ALA A 9 5.13 -7.76 -13.30
C ALA A 9 3.68 -7.98 -12.85
N ALA A 10 3.27 -7.44 -11.71
CA ALA A 10 1.89 -7.50 -11.23
C ALA A 10 0.94 -6.75 -12.18
N LEU A 11 1.36 -5.59 -12.71
CA LEU A 11 0.62 -4.87 -13.74
C LEU A 11 0.50 -5.67 -15.03
N ARG A 12 1.57 -6.30 -15.52
CA ARG A 12 1.51 -7.18 -16.72
C ARG A 12 0.59 -8.35 -16.49
N GLU A 13 0.70 -9.02 -15.36
CA GLU A 13 -0.15 -10.16 -15.01
C GLU A 13 -1.62 -9.75 -14.88
N SER A 14 -1.90 -8.61 -14.24
CA SER A 14 -3.25 -8.05 -14.15
C SER A 14 -3.78 -7.58 -15.51
N LEU A 15 -2.96 -6.91 -16.33
CA LEU A 15 -3.34 -6.48 -17.69
C LEU A 15 -3.51 -7.64 -18.65
N GLU A 16 -2.70 -8.70 -18.52
CA GLU A 16 -2.86 -9.93 -19.28
C GLU A 16 -4.15 -10.66 -18.88
N ARG A 17 -4.46 -10.75 -17.57
CA ARG A 17 -5.73 -11.27 -17.08
C ARG A 17 -6.93 -10.44 -17.54
N LYS A 18 -6.82 -9.11 -17.54
CA LYS A 18 -7.88 -8.20 -18.02
C LYS A 18 -8.04 -8.19 -19.55
N GLY A 19 -7.22 -8.95 -20.31
CA GLY A 19 -7.28 -8.98 -21.77
C GLY A 19 -7.01 -7.61 -22.44
N ALA A 20 -6.46 -6.66 -21.68
CA ALA A 20 -6.18 -5.31 -22.16
C ALA A 20 -4.92 -5.31 -23.02
N SER A 21 -5.07 -5.46 -24.34
CA SER A 21 -3.97 -5.16 -25.25
C SER A 21 -3.64 -3.65 -25.20
N ARG A 22 -2.35 -3.30 -25.38
CA ARG A 22 -1.87 -1.91 -25.47
C ARG A 22 -2.70 -1.02 -26.41
N ARG A 23 -3.46 -1.59 -27.35
CA ARG A 23 -4.38 -0.89 -28.25
C ARG A 23 -5.73 -0.55 -27.61
N GLY A 24 -6.17 -1.23 -26.56
CA GLY A 24 -7.41 -0.94 -25.83
C GLY A 24 -7.28 0.30 -24.93
N LEU A 25 -6.13 0.49 -24.31
CA LEU A 25 -5.85 1.64 -23.43
C LEU A 25 -5.86 2.99 -24.17
N ILE A 26 -5.41 3.02 -25.44
CA ILE A 26 -5.39 4.27 -26.26
C ILE A 26 -6.80 4.64 -26.74
N ARG A 27 -7.72 3.69 -26.89
CA ARG A 27 -9.08 3.96 -27.36
C ARG A 27 -10.05 4.38 -26.24
N GLY A 28 -9.79 4.01 -24.98
CA GLY A 28 -10.59 4.41 -23.83
C GLY A 28 -10.41 5.88 -23.43
N ALA A 29 -9.25 6.47 -23.75
CA ALA A 29 -8.92 7.86 -23.37
C ALA A 29 -9.54 8.92 -24.30
N VAL A 30 -10.11 8.55 -25.44
CA VAL A 30 -10.67 9.49 -26.44
C VAL A 30 -12.20 9.55 -26.44
N ALA A 31 -12.90 8.64 -25.74
CA ALA A 31 -14.37 8.56 -25.73
C ALA A 31 -15.06 9.30 -24.58
N GLY A 32 -14.32 10.01 -23.72
CA GLY A 32 -14.82 10.67 -22.49
C GLY A 32 -15.13 12.16 -22.60
N ALA A 33 -15.15 12.76 -23.81
CA ALA A 33 -15.41 14.19 -23.98
C ALA A 33 -16.57 14.45 -24.93
N ALA A 34 -17.79 14.05 -24.59
CA ALA A 34 -19.01 14.64 -25.16
C ALA A 34 -20.25 14.24 -24.33
N GLY A 35 -20.82 15.21 -23.64
CA GLY A 35 -22.27 15.31 -23.40
C GLY A 35 -22.87 14.63 -22.19
N ALA A 36 -23.00 15.33 -21.09
CA ALA A 36 -24.04 15.05 -20.09
C ALA A 36 -24.87 16.31 -19.86
N THR A 37 -26.04 16.36 -20.45
CA THR A 37 -27.12 17.27 -20.07
C THR A 37 -27.86 16.70 -18.86
N VAL A 38 -28.01 17.55 -17.88
CA VAL A 38 -28.69 17.32 -16.59
C VAL A 38 -30.19 17.15 -16.80
N LEU A 39 -30.77 16.14 -16.16
CA LEU A 39 -32.20 16.13 -15.78
C LEU A 39 -32.31 15.93 -14.27
N ALA A 40 -32.74 17.00 -13.60
CA ALA A 40 -33.06 17.00 -12.18
C ALA A 40 -34.41 16.31 -11.95
N ALA A 41 -34.46 15.34 -11.03
CA ALA A 41 -35.70 14.87 -10.44
C ALA A 41 -35.54 14.89 -8.93
N GLY A 42 -36.43 15.62 -8.27
CA GLY A 42 -36.39 15.92 -6.84
C GLY A 42 -36.75 14.74 -5.95
N SER A 43 -36.17 14.74 -4.77
CA SER A 43 -36.56 13.89 -3.65
C SER A 43 -37.27 14.72 -2.58
N PRO A 44 -38.28 14.21 -1.92
CA PRO A 44 -39.01 14.96 -0.88
C PRO A 44 -38.26 14.87 0.46
N ALA A 45 -38.18 16.03 1.11
CA ALA A 45 -37.70 16.18 2.46
C ALA A 45 -38.69 15.59 3.47
N LEU A 46 -38.18 14.79 4.42
CA LEU A 46 -38.94 14.41 5.62
C LEU A 46 -38.46 15.29 6.77
N ALA A 47 -39.42 16.02 7.31
CA ALA A 47 -39.28 16.98 8.38
C ALA A 47 -39.03 16.28 9.74
N ALA A 48 -38.05 16.79 10.49
CA ALA A 48 -37.81 16.45 11.88
C ALA A 48 -38.74 17.27 12.79
N LYS A 49 -39.36 16.62 13.80
CA LYS A 49 -40.01 17.28 14.93
C LYS A 49 -39.05 17.34 16.14
N PRO A 50 -39.09 18.44 16.91
CA PRO A 50 -38.28 18.54 18.14
C PRO A 50 -39.12 18.14 19.37
N GLY A 51 -38.46 17.58 20.38
CA GLY A 51 -39.11 17.46 21.69
C GLY A 51 -38.44 16.53 22.70
N ALA A 52 -37.93 17.18 23.77
CA ALA A 52 -37.86 16.79 25.17
C ALA A 52 -36.69 15.96 25.70
N HIS A 53 -35.84 16.61 26.51
CA HIS A 53 -35.00 16.09 27.60
C HIS A 53 -35.82 15.83 28.90
N PRO A 54 -35.21 15.25 29.99
CA PRO A 54 -34.04 14.42 30.15
C PRO A 54 -34.28 13.12 30.97
N GLY A 55 -33.45 12.10 30.78
CA GLY A 55 -33.42 10.95 31.67
C GLY A 55 -31.94 10.52 31.91
N LYS A 56 -31.47 10.64 33.17
CA LYS A 56 -30.20 10.08 33.61
C LYS A 56 -30.27 8.55 33.53
N GLY A 57 -29.54 7.96 32.59
CA GLY A 57 -29.36 6.53 32.45
C GLY A 57 -27.89 6.20 32.65
N HIS A 58 -27.59 5.27 33.54
CA HIS A 58 -26.27 4.75 33.87
C HIS A 58 -25.62 4.16 32.62
N GLY A 59 -24.50 4.73 32.20
CA GLY A 59 -23.75 4.27 31.04
C GLY A 59 -23.13 2.89 31.30
N HIS A 60 -23.60 1.90 30.57
CA HIS A 60 -22.75 0.76 30.24
C HIS A 60 -21.68 1.30 29.28
N GLY A 61 -20.43 1.18 29.69
CA GLY A 61 -19.28 1.56 28.86
C GLY A 61 -19.27 0.70 27.60
N HIS A 62 -19.83 1.22 26.53
CA HIS A 62 -19.49 0.74 25.20
C HIS A 62 -18.01 1.02 25.01
N GLY A 63 -17.20 -0.03 24.79
CA GLY A 63 -15.80 0.12 24.42
C GLY A 63 -15.75 1.14 23.26
N ARG A 64 -14.93 2.17 23.42
CA ARG A 64 -14.73 3.17 22.35
C ARG A 64 -14.32 2.40 21.10
N GLN A 65 -15.07 2.53 20.03
CA GLN A 65 -14.64 2.06 18.72
C GLN A 65 -13.29 2.69 18.43
N LYS A 66 -12.38 1.90 17.88
CA LYS A 66 -11.08 2.40 17.46
C LYS A 66 -11.19 2.89 16.03
N GLU A 67 -10.44 3.91 15.71
CA GLU A 67 -10.35 4.54 14.39
C GLU A 67 -8.92 4.45 13.89
N VAL A 68 -8.72 4.50 12.59
CA VAL A 68 -7.40 4.73 12.02
C VAL A 68 -7.05 6.20 12.23
N PRO A 69 -5.97 6.53 13.00
CA PRO A 69 -5.59 7.92 13.16
C PRO A 69 -5.23 8.55 11.81
N THR A 70 -5.85 9.67 11.47
CA THR A 70 -5.68 10.35 10.16
C THR A 70 -4.21 10.65 9.85
N ASP A 71 -3.43 10.99 10.89
CA ASP A 71 -2.00 11.26 10.75
C ASP A 71 -1.13 10.02 10.52
N LEU A 72 -1.71 8.81 10.61
CA LEU A 72 -1.06 7.54 10.27
C LEU A 72 -1.46 7.01 8.87
N ILE A 73 -2.37 7.71 8.17
CA ILE A 73 -2.76 7.37 6.80
C ILE A 73 -1.72 7.91 5.82
N SER A 74 -1.22 7.05 4.96
CA SER A 74 -0.23 7.35 3.96
C SER A 74 -0.63 6.75 2.61
N ILE A 75 0.13 7.03 1.55
CA ILE A 75 -0.05 6.45 0.23
C ILE A 75 1.29 6.09 -0.39
N GLN A 76 1.37 4.91 -1.01
CA GLN A 76 2.49 4.54 -1.87
C GLN A 76 2.35 5.28 -3.20
N LEU A 77 3.37 6.10 -3.54
CA LEU A 77 3.34 6.95 -4.74
C LEU A 77 3.36 6.14 -6.05
N TYR A 78 3.69 4.86 -5.99
CA TYR A 78 3.59 3.96 -7.14
C TYR A 78 2.15 3.85 -7.67
N THR A 79 1.14 3.98 -6.82
CA THR A 79 -0.28 4.07 -7.20
C THR A 79 -0.54 5.15 -8.25
N LEU A 80 0.21 6.26 -8.17
CA LEU A 80 0.04 7.43 -9.03
C LEU A 80 0.99 7.44 -10.25
N ARG A 81 1.85 6.42 -10.44
CA ARG A 81 2.94 6.43 -11.42
C ARG A 81 2.53 6.78 -12.83
N SER A 82 1.37 6.28 -13.28
CA SER A 82 0.86 6.55 -14.63
C SER A 82 0.47 8.02 -14.86
N ALA A 83 0.16 8.75 -13.77
CA ALA A 83 -0.17 10.17 -13.78
C ALA A 83 1.02 11.07 -13.41
N MET A 84 2.18 10.50 -12.98
CA MET A 84 3.36 11.26 -12.52
C MET A 84 4.52 11.18 -13.53
N THR A 85 4.28 11.61 -14.76
CA THR A 85 5.22 11.44 -15.89
C THR A 85 6.01 12.69 -16.27
N THR A 86 5.55 13.87 -15.86
CA THR A 86 6.18 15.17 -16.10
C THR A 86 6.27 15.97 -14.81
N ASN A 87 7.10 17.02 -14.79
CA ASN A 87 7.16 17.90 -13.61
C ASN A 87 5.77 18.44 -13.23
N ALA A 88 5.06 19.02 -14.18
CA ALA A 88 3.73 19.58 -13.92
C ALA A 88 2.74 18.53 -13.39
N SER A 89 2.75 17.30 -13.95
CA SER A 89 1.86 16.24 -13.49
C SER A 89 2.25 15.68 -12.12
N VAL A 90 3.54 15.57 -11.81
CA VAL A 90 4.00 15.21 -10.46
C VAL A 90 3.50 16.22 -9.43
N LEU A 91 3.73 17.51 -9.68
CA LEU A 91 3.28 18.58 -8.77
C LEU A 91 1.77 18.58 -8.61
N GLN A 92 1.02 18.39 -9.72
CA GLN A 92 -0.44 18.28 -9.68
C GLN A 92 -0.92 17.11 -8.80
N GLN A 93 -0.30 15.93 -8.91
CA GLN A 93 -0.67 14.80 -8.06
C GLN A 93 -0.36 15.08 -6.58
N LEU A 94 0.79 15.67 -6.28
CA LEU A 94 1.13 16.07 -4.91
C LEU A 94 0.15 17.11 -4.34
N ASP A 95 -0.27 18.09 -5.14
CA ASP A 95 -1.31 19.06 -4.77
C ASP A 95 -2.65 18.38 -4.44
N GLN A 96 -3.00 17.34 -5.21
CA GLN A 96 -4.22 16.56 -4.95
C GLN A 96 -4.10 15.75 -3.66
N LEU A 97 -2.98 15.08 -3.43
CA LEU A 97 -2.77 14.35 -2.17
C LEU A 97 -2.90 15.24 -0.94
N ALA A 98 -2.29 16.43 -0.97
CA ALA A 98 -2.43 17.41 0.12
C ALA A 98 -3.90 17.84 0.33
N LYS A 99 -4.67 18.05 -0.76
CA LYS A 99 -6.10 18.40 -0.70
C LYS A 99 -6.97 17.26 -0.17
N PHE A 100 -6.59 16.00 -0.40
CA PHE A 100 -7.31 14.83 0.12
C PHE A 100 -7.06 14.62 1.61
N GLY A 101 -6.00 15.21 2.17
CA GLY A 101 -5.65 15.12 3.57
C GLY A 101 -4.39 14.30 3.86
N TYR A 102 -3.73 13.75 2.85
CA TYR A 102 -2.48 13.04 3.06
C TYR A 102 -1.38 13.96 3.58
N GLN A 103 -0.84 13.61 4.74
CA GLN A 103 0.35 14.23 5.32
C GLN A 103 1.59 13.36 5.18
N ARG A 104 1.42 12.09 4.79
CA ARG A 104 2.48 11.12 4.62
C ARG A 104 2.41 10.46 3.25
N VAL A 105 3.59 10.11 2.74
CA VAL A 105 3.71 9.28 1.52
C VAL A 105 4.84 8.27 1.72
N GLU A 106 4.69 7.15 1.08
CA GLU A 106 5.79 6.25 0.80
C GLU A 106 6.29 6.46 -0.62
N ARG A 107 7.63 6.64 -0.74
CA ARG A 107 8.25 6.90 -2.04
C ARG A 107 8.51 5.61 -2.81
N ALA A 108 8.28 5.65 -4.11
CA ALA A 108 8.72 4.61 -5.05
C ALA A 108 9.97 5.05 -5.85
N GLY A 109 10.79 5.93 -5.29
CA GLY A 109 11.99 6.47 -5.93
C GLY A 109 11.97 8.00 -6.09
N LEU A 110 12.76 8.49 -7.04
CA LEU A 110 12.82 9.88 -7.50
C LEU A 110 12.18 9.99 -8.88
N TYR A 111 11.96 11.22 -9.35
CA TYR A 111 11.36 11.51 -10.66
C TYR A 111 12.33 12.26 -11.58
N PRO A 112 13.39 11.61 -12.11
CA PRO A 112 14.41 12.27 -12.93
C PRO A 112 13.83 12.88 -14.22
N ALA A 113 12.89 12.20 -14.87
CA ALA A 113 12.20 12.70 -16.06
C ALA A 113 11.40 13.99 -15.79
N ALA A 114 11.02 14.22 -14.52
CA ALA A 114 10.37 15.43 -14.06
C ALA A 114 11.35 16.48 -13.51
N GLY A 115 12.66 16.25 -13.59
CA GLY A 115 13.69 17.12 -13.01
C GLY A 115 13.81 17.03 -11.48
N LEU A 116 13.06 16.11 -10.84
CA LEU A 116 13.09 15.82 -9.41
C LEU A 116 14.02 14.62 -9.16
N ASP A 117 15.29 14.77 -9.54
CA ASP A 117 16.32 13.74 -9.62
C ASP A 117 17.19 13.61 -8.36
N THR A 118 16.94 14.46 -7.35
CA THR A 118 17.63 14.42 -6.06
C THR A 118 16.64 14.43 -4.90
N ALA A 119 17.05 13.85 -3.77
CA ALA A 119 16.26 13.87 -2.53
C ALA A 119 15.89 15.31 -2.13
N ALA A 120 16.82 16.25 -2.24
CA ALA A 120 16.58 17.66 -1.87
C ALA A 120 15.50 18.32 -2.73
N LYS A 121 15.51 18.09 -4.06
CA LYS A 121 14.51 18.67 -4.95
C LYS A 121 13.11 18.12 -4.67
N LEU A 122 12.98 16.78 -4.58
CA LEU A 122 11.68 16.15 -4.33
C LEU A 122 11.16 16.49 -2.93
N LYS A 123 12.06 16.52 -1.93
CA LYS A 123 11.69 16.93 -0.56
C LYS A 123 11.15 18.36 -0.50
N ALA A 124 11.75 19.28 -1.24
CA ALA A 124 11.25 20.67 -1.28
C ALA A 124 9.81 20.74 -1.77
N GLU A 125 9.43 19.92 -2.76
CA GLU A 125 8.04 19.83 -3.25
C GLU A 125 7.09 19.21 -2.22
N PHE A 126 7.55 18.21 -1.45
CA PHE A 126 6.79 17.66 -0.34
C PHE A 126 6.59 18.70 0.77
N ASP A 127 7.67 19.36 1.22
CA ASP A 127 7.62 20.37 2.27
C ASP A 127 6.68 21.53 1.92
N ALA A 128 6.69 21.99 0.65
CA ALA A 128 5.81 23.06 0.17
C ALA A 128 4.31 22.71 0.30
N ARG A 129 3.97 21.44 0.43
CA ARG A 129 2.59 20.93 0.54
C ARG A 129 2.25 20.36 1.90
N GLY A 130 3.17 20.45 2.86
CA GLY A 130 3.01 19.82 4.18
C GLY A 130 2.99 18.30 4.14
N ILE A 131 3.57 17.71 3.11
CA ILE A 131 3.71 16.25 2.96
C ILE A 131 5.07 15.81 3.51
N TRP A 132 5.09 14.68 4.17
CA TRP A 132 6.30 14.04 4.67
C TRP A 132 6.49 12.65 4.04
N ALA A 133 7.67 12.39 3.45
CA ALA A 133 8.04 11.04 3.06
C ALA A 133 8.40 10.22 4.30
N SER A 134 7.45 9.44 4.82
CA SER A 134 7.63 8.61 6.03
C SER A 134 8.43 7.35 5.74
N SER A 135 8.29 6.81 4.54
CA SER A 135 8.86 5.54 4.08
C SER A 135 9.32 5.60 2.63
N SER A 136 10.06 4.59 2.22
CA SER A 136 10.41 4.34 0.82
C SER A 136 10.57 2.86 0.51
N HIS A 137 10.13 2.47 -0.69
CA HIS A 137 10.49 1.21 -1.31
C HIS A 137 11.87 1.35 -1.97
N ASP A 138 12.86 0.68 -1.39
CA ASP A 138 14.24 0.63 -1.88
C ASP A 138 14.75 -0.82 -1.80
N GLY A 139 15.12 -1.41 -2.93
CA GLY A 139 15.65 -2.77 -3.00
C GLY A 139 16.96 -2.96 -2.24
N ILE A 140 17.40 -4.19 -2.08
CA ILE A 140 18.71 -4.52 -1.48
C ILE A 140 19.82 -3.85 -2.27
N SER A 141 20.80 -3.30 -1.58
CA SER A 141 21.91 -2.52 -2.20
C SER A 141 22.94 -3.44 -2.84
N ALA A 142 23.23 -3.23 -4.12
CA ALA A 142 24.25 -4.03 -4.83
C ALA A 142 25.67 -3.75 -4.37
N THR A 143 25.93 -2.61 -3.74
CA THR A 143 27.28 -2.19 -3.28
C THR A 143 27.20 -1.38 -2.00
N PRO A 144 28.29 -1.29 -1.21
CA PRO A 144 28.35 -0.41 -0.04
C PRO A 144 28.07 1.07 -0.37
N ALA A 145 28.47 1.54 -1.55
CA ALA A 145 28.22 2.91 -1.98
C ALA A 145 26.72 3.15 -2.27
N ALA A 146 26.01 2.15 -2.84
CA ALA A 146 24.57 2.20 -3.04
C ALA A 146 23.82 2.22 -1.70
N LEU A 147 24.25 1.42 -0.72
CA LEU A 147 23.71 1.45 0.63
C LEU A 147 23.90 2.83 1.28
N GLN A 148 25.13 3.37 1.20
CA GLN A 148 25.41 4.70 1.74
C GLN A 148 24.47 5.74 1.16
N LYS A 149 24.32 5.76 -0.19
CA LYS A 149 23.40 6.69 -0.87
C LYS A 149 21.94 6.51 -0.43
N LYS A 150 21.46 5.27 -0.33
CA LYS A 150 20.11 4.95 0.17
C LYS A 150 19.87 5.56 1.54
N LEU A 151 20.81 5.37 2.46
CA LEU A 151 20.73 5.89 3.82
C LEU A 151 20.83 7.42 3.87
N ASP A 152 21.66 8.03 3.01
CA ASP A 152 21.78 9.49 2.90
C ASP A 152 20.49 10.11 2.35
N ASP A 153 19.88 9.51 1.32
CA ASP A 153 18.61 9.94 0.76
C ASP A 153 17.48 9.84 1.82
N ALA A 154 17.42 8.71 2.55
CA ALA A 154 16.44 8.53 3.62
C ALA A 154 16.56 9.59 4.73
N GLN A 155 17.79 9.92 5.13
CA GLN A 155 18.03 11.00 6.10
C GLN A 155 17.69 12.39 5.53
N ALA A 156 17.98 12.63 4.24
CA ALA A 156 17.62 13.88 3.58
C ALA A 156 16.09 14.11 3.57
N PHE A 157 15.29 13.06 3.34
CA PHE A 157 13.83 13.10 3.47
C PHE A 157 13.34 13.14 4.91
N ARG A 158 14.20 12.87 5.89
CA ARG A 158 13.84 12.66 7.31
C ARG A 158 12.84 11.51 7.47
N GLN A 159 12.87 10.53 6.59
CA GLN A 159 11.97 9.38 6.67
C GLN A 159 12.30 8.49 7.86
N LYS A 160 11.33 7.67 8.25
CA LYS A 160 11.44 6.73 9.37
C LYS A 160 11.81 5.34 8.89
N TYR A 161 11.28 4.93 7.74
CA TYR A 161 11.36 3.57 7.23
C TYR A 161 12.02 3.49 5.86
N ILE A 162 12.76 2.41 5.63
CA ILE A 162 13.24 1.93 4.34
C ILE A 162 12.75 0.51 4.22
N VAL A 163 12.07 0.16 3.14
CA VAL A 163 11.45 -1.16 2.96
C VAL A 163 11.93 -1.79 1.67
N VAL A 164 12.35 -3.06 1.73
CA VAL A 164 12.61 -3.87 0.54
C VAL A 164 11.29 -4.35 -0.01
N PRO A 165 10.89 -3.91 -1.22
CA PRO A 165 9.54 -4.15 -1.72
C PRO A 165 9.36 -5.53 -2.33
N TYR A 166 10.45 -6.19 -2.77
CA TYR A 166 10.34 -7.42 -3.57
C TYR A 166 11.63 -8.19 -3.71
N LEU A 167 11.53 -9.47 -3.59
CA LEU A 167 12.55 -10.46 -3.92
C LEU A 167 11.84 -11.67 -4.54
N ASN A 168 12.42 -12.29 -5.55
CA ASN A 168 11.81 -13.47 -6.17
C ASN A 168 12.88 -14.45 -6.67
N SER A 169 12.84 -15.67 -6.14
CA SER A 169 13.67 -16.78 -6.56
C SER A 169 13.03 -18.10 -6.15
N THR A 170 13.36 -19.14 -6.89
CA THR A 170 13.08 -20.53 -6.50
C THR A 170 14.25 -21.17 -5.76
N SER A 171 15.30 -20.41 -5.45
CA SER A 171 16.51 -20.88 -4.75
C SER A 171 16.44 -20.55 -3.27
N LYS A 172 16.44 -21.56 -2.42
CA LYS A 172 16.51 -21.38 -0.96
C LYS A 172 17.73 -20.59 -0.54
N SER A 173 18.89 -20.86 -1.13
CA SER A 173 20.14 -20.20 -0.78
C SER A 173 20.16 -18.71 -1.16
N GLU A 174 19.43 -18.29 -2.20
CA GLU A 174 19.27 -16.87 -2.52
C GLU A 174 18.45 -16.14 -1.46
N TRP A 175 17.35 -16.71 -1.01
CA TRP A 175 16.53 -16.14 0.08
C TRP A 175 17.34 -16.01 1.37
N GLN A 176 18.17 -17.00 1.71
CA GLN A 176 19.06 -16.93 2.87
C GLN A 176 20.12 -15.84 2.72
N THR A 177 20.73 -15.71 1.55
CA THR A 177 21.69 -14.65 1.24
C THR A 177 21.04 -13.26 1.36
N TRP A 178 19.82 -13.09 0.86
CA TRP A 178 19.10 -11.84 0.96
C TRP A 178 18.72 -11.49 2.40
N ALA A 179 18.32 -12.49 3.20
CA ALA A 179 18.03 -12.26 4.62
C ALA A 179 19.27 -11.79 5.39
N GLU A 180 20.44 -12.41 5.15
CA GLU A 180 21.72 -11.96 5.73
C GLU A 180 22.08 -10.53 5.30
N GLN A 181 21.93 -10.22 4.01
CA GLN A 181 22.17 -8.89 3.48
C GLN A 181 21.22 -7.85 4.07
N MET A 182 19.93 -8.16 4.17
CA MET A 182 18.94 -7.29 4.81
C MET A 182 19.27 -7.03 6.29
N ASN A 183 19.68 -8.05 7.04
CA ASN A 183 20.13 -7.87 8.43
C ASN A 183 21.34 -6.91 8.53
N THR A 184 22.27 -7.03 7.59
CA THR A 184 23.43 -6.14 7.50
C THR A 184 23.03 -4.69 7.19
N GLU A 185 22.16 -4.48 6.21
CA GLU A 185 21.66 -3.16 5.84
C GLU A 185 20.81 -2.55 6.96
N ALA A 186 19.96 -3.36 7.61
CA ALA A 186 19.15 -2.95 8.75
C ALA A 186 19.99 -2.49 9.94
N ALA A 187 21.11 -3.20 10.23
CA ALA A 187 22.05 -2.76 11.24
C ALA A 187 22.71 -1.40 10.89
N ALA A 188 22.98 -1.15 9.60
CA ALA A 188 23.51 0.14 9.14
C ALA A 188 22.43 1.24 9.23
N ALA A 189 21.19 0.97 8.84
CA ALA A 189 20.05 1.88 8.95
C ALA A 189 19.80 2.28 10.41
N ARG A 190 19.79 1.30 11.33
CA ARG A 190 19.59 1.53 12.77
C ARG A 190 20.64 2.48 13.36
N ARG A 191 21.91 2.39 12.95
CA ARG A 191 22.97 3.33 13.41
C ARG A 191 22.71 4.78 12.99
N ARG A 192 21.84 4.99 11.99
CA ARG A 192 21.42 6.32 11.51
C ARG A 192 20.04 6.73 11.99
N GLY A 193 19.45 5.98 12.93
CA GLY A 193 18.10 6.24 13.45
C GLY A 193 16.97 5.87 12.50
N LEU A 194 17.29 5.11 11.43
CA LEU A 194 16.32 4.60 10.46
C LEU A 194 15.88 3.19 10.83
N ARG A 195 14.67 2.79 10.39
CA ARG A 195 14.15 1.44 10.47
C ARG A 195 14.18 0.81 9.10
N TYR A 196 14.42 -0.50 9.06
CA TYR A 196 14.53 -1.26 7.82
C TYR A 196 13.50 -2.38 7.82
N GLY A 197 12.79 -2.59 6.73
CA GLY A 197 11.69 -3.54 6.66
C GLY A 197 11.66 -4.36 5.38
N TYR A 198 10.74 -5.30 5.35
CA TYR A 198 10.40 -6.12 4.19
C TYR A 198 8.90 -6.06 3.93
N HIS A 199 8.53 -5.94 2.65
CA HIS A 199 7.16 -5.96 2.14
C HIS A 199 6.91 -7.26 1.38
N ASN A 200 5.85 -7.96 1.73
CA ASN A 200 5.51 -9.25 1.12
C ASN A 200 4.59 -9.12 -0.09
N HIS A 201 4.69 -10.13 -0.96
CA HIS A 201 3.69 -10.45 -1.99
C HIS A 201 3.06 -11.84 -1.70
N ALA A 202 2.28 -12.38 -2.64
CA ALA A 202 1.66 -13.69 -2.46
C ALA A 202 2.63 -14.86 -2.73
N HIS A 203 3.66 -14.63 -3.54
CA HIS A 203 4.59 -15.68 -3.95
C HIS A 203 5.47 -16.18 -2.80
N GLU A 204 5.73 -15.36 -1.79
CA GLU A 204 6.47 -15.79 -0.60
C GLU A 204 5.76 -16.90 0.16
N PHE A 205 4.45 -17.01 0.04
CA PHE A 205 3.65 -18.05 0.68
C PHE A 205 3.46 -19.29 -0.19
N THR A 206 3.74 -19.21 -1.51
CA THR A 206 3.36 -20.25 -2.48
C THR A 206 4.53 -20.95 -3.17
N ILE A 207 5.71 -20.32 -3.22
CA ILE A 207 6.92 -20.95 -3.76
C ILE A 207 7.38 -22.03 -2.79
N ASP A 208 7.53 -23.27 -3.27
CA ASP A 208 8.18 -24.37 -2.53
C ASP A 208 9.68 -24.37 -2.82
N LEU A 209 10.48 -24.05 -1.83
CA LEU A 209 11.95 -24.08 -1.86
C LEU A 209 12.52 -25.47 -1.57
N GLY A 210 11.65 -26.48 -1.49
CA GLY A 210 11.95 -27.85 -1.16
C GLY A 210 11.49 -28.26 0.23
N GLY A 211 10.78 -29.41 0.27
CA GLY A 211 10.28 -29.99 1.53
C GLY A 211 9.16 -29.17 2.21
N GLY A 212 8.42 -28.39 1.45
CA GLY A 212 7.34 -27.54 1.96
C GLY A 212 7.82 -26.25 2.63
N VAL A 213 9.11 -25.91 2.52
CA VAL A 213 9.66 -24.64 3.02
C VAL A 213 9.38 -23.53 2.00
N THR A 214 8.82 -22.43 2.46
CA THR A 214 8.50 -21.26 1.64
C THR A 214 9.51 -20.11 1.83
N PRO A 215 9.56 -19.13 0.91
CA PRO A 215 10.28 -17.88 1.14
C PRO A 215 9.87 -17.18 2.44
N TRP A 216 8.57 -17.21 2.79
CA TRP A 216 8.10 -16.61 4.04
C TRP A 216 8.70 -17.27 5.27
N ASP A 217 8.84 -18.61 5.25
CA ASP A 217 9.50 -19.34 6.35
C ASP A 217 10.97 -18.93 6.51
N ILE A 218 11.69 -18.74 5.39
CA ILE A 218 13.08 -18.28 5.43
C ILE A 218 13.15 -16.85 5.99
N LEU A 219 12.34 -15.93 5.46
CA LEU A 219 12.33 -14.53 5.90
C LEU A 219 12.02 -14.41 7.39
N THR A 220 10.97 -15.09 7.86
CA THR A 220 10.57 -15.00 9.27
C THR A 220 11.54 -15.68 10.23
N SER A 221 12.25 -16.72 9.78
CA SER A 221 13.24 -17.41 10.61
C SER A 221 14.63 -16.76 10.63
N GLU A 222 15.04 -16.09 9.53
CA GLU A 222 16.42 -15.62 9.36
C GLU A 222 16.59 -14.10 9.47
N LEU A 223 15.51 -13.31 9.29
CA LEU A 223 15.56 -11.86 9.54
C LEU A 223 15.62 -11.61 11.06
N ASP A 224 16.60 -10.84 11.51
CA ASP A 224 16.72 -10.44 12.93
C ASP A 224 15.53 -9.54 13.33
N PRO A 225 14.63 -10.00 14.22
CA PRO A 225 13.43 -9.24 14.59
C PRO A 225 13.73 -7.95 15.36
N ARG A 226 14.97 -7.76 15.84
CA ARG A 226 15.40 -6.52 16.48
C ARG A 226 15.83 -5.45 15.44
N LEU A 227 16.09 -5.86 14.21
CA LEU A 227 16.63 -5.00 13.15
C LEU A 227 15.64 -4.77 12.03
N VAL A 228 14.96 -5.82 11.58
CA VAL A 228 14.05 -5.81 10.44
C VAL A 228 12.61 -5.87 10.95
N HIS A 229 11.76 -4.97 10.48
CA HIS A 229 10.31 -5.02 10.68
C HIS A 229 9.60 -5.52 9.42
N LEU A 230 8.32 -5.79 9.53
CA LEU A 230 7.48 -6.13 8.40
C LEU A 230 6.55 -4.95 8.05
N GLU A 231 6.46 -4.71 6.77
CA GLU A 231 5.39 -3.95 6.12
C GLU A 231 4.49 -4.97 5.43
N VAL A 232 3.44 -5.40 6.12
CA VAL A 232 2.57 -6.45 5.58
C VAL A 232 1.59 -5.87 4.57
N ASP A 233 1.67 -6.38 3.35
CA ASP A 233 0.64 -6.11 2.35
C ASP A 233 -0.54 -7.05 2.56
N LEU A 234 -1.69 -6.46 2.89
CA LEU A 234 -2.89 -7.19 3.28
C LEU A 234 -3.58 -7.88 2.09
N TYR A 235 -3.53 -7.27 0.90
CA TYR A 235 -4.04 -7.88 -0.32
C TYR A 235 -3.22 -9.12 -0.69
N TRP A 236 -1.89 -9.00 -0.64
CA TRP A 236 -1.01 -10.10 -1.00
C TRP A 236 -1.01 -11.21 0.05
N ALA A 237 -1.11 -10.89 1.33
CA ALA A 237 -1.28 -11.90 2.38
C ALA A 237 -2.62 -12.66 2.23
N TYR A 238 -3.73 -11.94 1.98
CA TYR A 238 -5.03 -12.55 1.69
C TYR A 238 -4.97 -13.41 0.42
N THR A 239 -4.36 -12.89 -0.66
CA THR A 239 -4.19 -13.62 -1.93
C THR A 239 -3.29 -14.85 -1.75
N GLY A 240 -2.26 -14.78 -0.92
CA GLY A 240 -1.45 -15.92 -0.49
C GLY A 240 -2.31 -17.02 0.14
N GLY A 241 -3.21 -16.65 1.05
CA GLY A 241 -4.19 -17.57 1.63
C GLY A 241 -5.10 -18.23 0.57
N VAL A 242 -5.60 -17.45 -0.38
CA VAL A 242 -6.39 -18.01 -1.51
C VAL A 242 -5.55 -18.99 -2.33
N ASN A 243 -4.32 -18.63 -2.69
CA ASN A 243 -3.46 -19.40 -3.57
C ASN A 243 -2.95 -20.70 -2.90
N THR A 244 -2.80 -20.70 -1.57
CA THR A 244 -2.44 -21.91 -0.80
C THR A 244 -3.64 -22.79 -0.47
N GLY A 245 -4.86 -22.37 -0.82
CA GLY A 245 -6.09 -23.10 -0.53
C GLY A 245 -6.50 -23.04 0.94
N ALA A 246 -6.14 -21.97 1.67
CA ALA A 246 -6.59 -21.76 3.04
C ALA A 246 -8.13 -21.72 3.12
N ALA A 247 -8.70 -22.39 4.11
CA ALA A 247 -10.15 -22.41 4.31
C ALA A 247 -10.73 -21.02 4.60
N ASP A 248 -9.93 -20.15 5.22
CA ASP A 248 -10.25 -18.76 5.51
C ASP A 248 -9.04 -17.88 5.16
N PRO A 249 -9.02 -17.23 3.99
CA PRO A 249 -7.94 -16.34 3.59
C PRO A 249 -7.77 -15.11 4.48
N LEU A 250 -8.85 -14.62 5.11
CA LEU A 250 -8.78 -13.52 6.07
C LEU A 250 -8.03 -13.93 7.34
N GLN A 251 -8.38 -15.10 7.89
CA GLN A 251 -7.67 -15.66 9.04
C GLN A 251 -6.21 -15.96 8.70
N PHE A 252 -5.92 -16.46 7.48
CA PHE A 252 -4.55 -16.63 7.00
C PHE A 252 -3.74 -15.32 7.07
N ALA A 253 -4.29 -14.21 6.56
CA ALA A 253 -3.62 -12.90 6.64
C ALA A 253 -3.41 -12.44 8.09
N ILE A 254 -4.37 -12.68 8.98
CA ILE A 254 -4.23 -12.40 10.43
C ILE A 254 -3.14 -13.26 11.05
N ASP A 255 -3.05 -14.53 10.68
CA ASP A 255 -2.03 -15.45 11.19
C ASP A 255 -0.63 -15.06 10.69
N VAL A 256 -0.47 -14.62 9.44
CA VAL A 256 0.77 -14.03 8.92
C VAL A 256 1.25 -12.88 9.81
N ILE A 257 0.35 -11.98 10.20
CA ILE A 257 0.67 -10.83 11.06
C ILE A 257 1.07 -11.28 12.48
N ARG A 258 0.31 -12.21 13.07
CA ARG A 258 0.45 -12.58 14.47
C ARG A 258 1.56 -13.57 14.75
N SER A 259 1.91 -14.43 13.78
CA SER A 259 2.93 -15.48 13.95
C SER A 259 4.34 -15.00 13.63
N ALA A 260 4.48 -13.88 12.91
CA ALA A 260 5.80 -13.34 12.57
C ALA A 260 6.57 -12.93 13.86
N PRO A 261 7.83 -13.35 14.01
CA PRO A 261 8.66 -12.89 15.13
C PRO A 261 9.10 -11.43 14.98
N GLN A 262 9.05 -10.88 13.75
CA GLN A 262 9.32 -9.47 13.46
C GLN A 262 8.11 -8.61 13.82
N GLU A 263 8.35 -7.37 14.28
CA GLU A 263 7.27 -6.42 14.49
C GLU A 263 6.63 -6.00 13.15
N VAL A 264 5.32 -6.14 13.03
CA VAL A 264 4.56 -5.57 11.92
C VAL A 264 4.29 -4.10 12.24
N ARG A 265 4.94 -3.18 11.51
CA ARG A 265 4.85 -1.74 11.76
C ARG A 265 4.04 -0.98 10.75
N GLN A 266 3.96 -1.48 9.55
CA GLN A 266 3.28 -0.84 8.45
C GLN A 266 2.36 -1.84 7.75
N TYR A 267 1.25 -1.34 7.22
CA TYR A 267 0.38 -2.08 6.31
C TYR A 267 0.34 -1.39 4.97
N HIS A 268 0.51 -2.15 3.90
CA HIS A 268 -0.07 -1.80 2.62
C HIS A 268 -1.53 -2.24 2.62
N VAL A 269 -2.40 -1.28 2.42
CA VAL A 269 -3.85 -1.49 2.42
C VAL A 269 -4.33 -1.42 0.98
N LYS A 270 -4.48 -2.61 0.39
CA LYS A 270 -5.02 -2.84 -0.96
C LYS A 270 -6.22 -3.76 -0.82
N ASP A 271 -7.30 -3.49 -1.54
CA ASP A 271 -8.48 -4.34 -1.53
C ASP A 271 -8.48 -5.32 -2.70
N ARG A 272 -9.41 -6.27 -2.68
CA ARG A 272 -9.45 -7.38 -3.64
C ARG A 272 -10.87 -7.60 -4.13
N HIS A 273 -11.07 -7.60 -5.46
CA HIS A 273 -12.37 -7.86 -6.05
C HIS A 273 -12.89 -9.27 -5.76
N GLY A 274 -14.17 -9.35 -5.40
CA GLY A 274 -14.91 -10.58 -5.16
C GLY A 274 -15.53 -11.16 -6.42
N ALA A 275 -16.40 -12.15 -6.24
CA ALA A 275 -17.06 -12.88 -7.33
C ALA A 275 -18.01 -12.01 -8.19
N ASP A 276 -18.48 -10.89 -7.65
CA ASP A 276 -19.39 -9.94 -8.29
C ASP A 276 -18.67 -8.83 -9.08
N ALA A 277 -17.35 -8.83 -9.10
CA ALA A 277 -16.52 -7.81 -9.74
C ALA A 277 -16.86 -7.56 -11.21
N VAL A 278 -17.13 -8.64 -11.97
CA VAL A 278 -17.47 -8.55 -13.39
C VAL A 278 -18.78 -7.75 -13.59
N ALA A 279 -19.78 -8.03 -12.75
CA ALA A 279 -21.10 -7.40 -12.86
C ALA A 279 -21.09 -5.94 -12.42
N LEU A 280 -20.33 -5.60 -11.38
CA LEU A 280 -20.34 -4.27 -10.76
C LEU A 280 -19.29 -3.33 -11.34
N TYR A 281 -18.10 -3.84 -11.64
CA TYR A 281 -16.93 -3.00 -11.95
C TYR A 281 -16.25 -3.34 -13.27
N ASN A 282 -16.72 -4.36 -14.00
CA ASN A 282 -16.06 -4.91 -15.19
C ASN A 282 -14.60 -5.34 -14.92
N GLN A 283 -14.35 -5.85 -13.70
CA GLN A 283 -13.07 -6.37 -13.23
C GLN A 283 -13.17 -7.89 -13.01
N GLN A 284 -12.04 -8.55 -12.86
CA GLN A 284 -12.05 -9.98 -12.58
C GLN A 284 -12.01 -10.25 -11.06
N PRO A 285 -12.66 -11.34 -10.59
CA PRO A 285 -12.48 -11.78 -9.21
C PRO A 285 -10.99 -12.03 -8.93
N GLY A 286 -10.50 -11.44 -7.86
CA GLY A 286 -9.10 -11.54 -7.48
C GLY A 286 -8.20 -10.41 -7.95
N ASP A 287 -8.63 -9.55 -8.87
CA ASP A 287 -7.91 -8.32 -9.19
C ASP A 287 -7.88 -7.35 -8.00
N MET A 288 -6.92 -6.43 -8.00
CA MET A 288 -6.89 -5.37 -7.00
C MET A 288 -8.11 -4.47 -7.16
N ALA A 289 -8.69 -4.07 -6.05
CA ALA A 289 -9.82 -3.16 -5.98
C ALA A 289 -9.42 -1.87 -5.26
N ASP A 290 -10.06 -0.77 -5.60
CA ASP A 290 -9.99 0.43 -4.77
C ASP A 290 -10.63 0.16 -3.40
N LEU A 291 -10.08 0.75 -2.34
CA LEU A 291 -10.49 0.46 -0.97
C LEU A 291 -12.00 0.65 -0.75
N GLY A 292 -12.62 -0.36 -0.17
CA GLY A 292 -14.07 -0.42 0.06
C GLY A 292 -14.88 -0.96 -1.12
N LEU A 293 -14.25 -1.29 -2.25
CA LEU A 293 -14.89 -1.93 -3.41
C LEU A 293 -14.58 -3.44 -3.49
N GLY A 294 -13.81 -3.95 -2.56
CA GLY A 294 -13.39 -5.35 -2.51
C GLY A 294 -14.03 -6.13 -1.36
N VAL A 295 -13.37 -7.23 -1.01
CA VAL A 295 -13.91 -8.23 -0.06
C VAL A 295 -13.06 -8.38 1.20
N ILE A 296 -11.95 -7.65 1.35
CA ILE A 296 -11.09 -7.78 2.53
C ILE A 296 -11.70 -7.04 3.71
N ASP A 297 -11.94 -7.77 4.80
CA ASP A 297 -12.47 -7.19 6.06
C ASP A 297 -11.33 -6.56 6.88
N PHE A 298 -10.93 -5.34 6.51
CA PHE A 298 -9.90 -4.58 7.22
C PHE A 298 -10.23 -4.30 8.68
N PRO A 299 -11.50 -3.96 9.06
CA PRO A 299 -11.87 -3.84 10.47
C PRO A 299 -11.47 -5.04 11.32
N THR A 300 -11.70 -6.25 10.83
CA THR A 300 -11.31 -7.48 11.56
C THR A 300 -9.80 -7.63 11.67
N ILE A 301 -9.03 -7.28 10.62
CA ILE A 301 -7.56 -7.28 10.67
C ILE A 301 -7.07 -6.23 11.68
N PHE A 302 -7.59 -4.99 11.62
CA PHE A 302 -7.13 -3.89 12.48
C PHE A 302 -7.51 -4.08 13.94
N LYS A 303 -8.61 -4.79 14.25
CA LYS A 303 -8.90 -5.28 15.60
C LYS A 303 -7.86 -6.27 16.10
N ALA A 304 -7.38 -7.12 15.21
CA ALA A 304 -6.42 -8.16 15.54
C ALA A 304 -5.02 -7.60 15.82
N HIS A 305 -4.60 -6.57 15.06
CA HIS A 305 -3.31 -5.89 15.19
C HIS A 305 -3.39 -4.48 14.60
N GLN A 306 -2.69 -3.50 15.19
CA GLN A 306 -2.62 -2.12 14.72
C GLN A 306 -1.19 -1.79 14.30
N ALA A 307 -1.05 -1.10 13.16
CA ALA A 307 0.23 -0.66 12.63
C ALA A 307 0.57 0.80 13.04
N GLU A 308 1.81 1.20 12.82
CA GLU A 308 2.28 2.57 12.97
C GLU A 308 2.01 3.43 11.71
N GLU A 309 1.62 2.79 10.59
CA GLU A 309 1.27 3.45 9.34
C GLU A 309 0.38 2.54 8.48
N TYR A 310 -0.62 3.15 7.84
CA TYR A 310 -1.59 2.49 6.95
C TYR A 310 -1.44 3.10 5.56
N ILE A 311 -0.82 2.37 4.64
CA ILE A 311 -0.37 2.87 3.35
C ILE A 311 -1.36 2.43 2.28
N VAL A 312 -2.14 3.36 1.76
CA VAL A 312 -3.04 3.11 0.63
C VAL A 312 -2.20 2.76 -0.60
N GLU A 313 -2.53 1.67 -1.26
CA GLU A 313 -1.95 1.34 -2.55
C GLU A 313 -2.94 0.60 -3.45
N ASN A 314 -2.83 0.81 -4.76
CA ASN A 314 -3.43 -0.01 -5.81
C ASN A 314 -2.54 0.06 -7.06
N ASP A 315 -2.01 -1.10 -7.50
CA ASP A 315 -1.13 -1.16 -8.67
C ASP A 315 -1.91 -1.08 -9.98
N THR A 316 -3.19 -1.40 -9.94
CA THR A 316 -4.11 -1.38 -11.08
C THR A 316 -5.40 -0.65 -10.74
N PRO A 317 -5.33 0.68 -10.49
CA PRO A 317 -6.47 1.49 -10.06
C PRO A 317 -7.75 1.23 -10.88
N ASP A 318 -8.90 1.10 -10.21
CA ASP A 318 -10.20 0.93 -10.86
C ASP A 318 -10.62 2.19 -11.62
N PHE A 319 -10.16 3.34 -11.10
CA PHE A 319 -10.44 4.66 -11.65
C PHE A 319 -9.15 5.40 -12.02
N GLN A 320 -9.24 6.71 -12.18
CA GLN A 320 -8.05 7.54 -12.31
C GLN A 320 -7.23 7.49 -11.01
N PRO A 321 -5.89 7.43 -11.08
CA PRO A 321 -5.06 7.23 -9.90
C PRO A 321 -5.34 8.20 -8.73
N ALA A 322 -5.64 9.46 -9.04
CA ALA A 322 -6.02 10.43 -8.01
C ALA A 322 -7.39 10.13 -7.37
N ALA A 323 -8.35 9.57 -8.11
CA ALA A 323 -9.63 9.15 -7.55
C ALA A 323 -9.44 7.97 -6.60
N THR A 324 -8.62 6.98 -7.00
CA THR A 324 -8.19 5.86 -6.16
C THR A 324 -7.54 6.35 -4.86
N ALA A 325 -6.61 7.31 -4.96
CA ALA A 325 -5.99 7.92 -3.78
C ALA A 325 -7.02 8.57 -2.84
N ASN A 326 -7.97 9.34 -3.39
CA ASN A 326 -9.01 9.98 -2.59
C ASN A 326 -9.96 8.97 -1.93
N THR A 327 -10.36 7.93 -2.67
CA THR A 327 -11.20 6.83 -2.15
C THR A 327 -10.49 6.12 -1.00
N GLY A 328 -9.21 5.79 -1.17
CA GLY A 328 -8.41 5.12 -0.15
C GLY A 328 -8.26 5.96 1.13
N PHE A 329 -7.98 7.25 0.99
CA PHE A 329 -7.90 8.15 2.15
C PHE A 329 -9.23 8.18 2.92
N ARG A 330 -10.33 8.44 2.22
CA ARG A 330 -11.67 8.55 2.83
C ARG A 330 -12.13 7.25 3.48
N TYR A 331 -11.79 6.12 2.87
CA TYR A 331 -12.12 4.82 3.42
C TYR A 331 -11.44 4.62 4.78
N LEU A 332 -10.12 4.85 4.86
CA LEU A 332 -9.38 4.68 6.11
C LEU A 332 -9.74 5.74 7.18
N ASP A 333 -9.93 7.00 6.77
CA ASP A 333 -10.29 8.11 7.67
C ASP A 333 -11.69 7.93 8.29
N GLY A 334 -12.58 7.23 7.60
CA GLY A 334 -13.94 6.91 8.08
C GLY A 334 -14.10 5.50 8.65
N LEU A 335 -13.01 4.74 8.82
CA LEU A 335 -13.10 3.34 9.24
C LEU A 335 -13.07 3.19 10.76
N ASP A 336 -14.16 2.68 11.30
CA ASP A 336 -14.31 2.28 12.72
C ASP A 336 -14.07 0.77 12.89
N PHE A 337 -13.38 0.35 13.98
CA PHE A 337 -13.11 -1.07 14.27
C PHE A 337 -12.96 -1.38 15.77
#